data_6fa78830d84e317f4a485267498b3737
#
_entry.id   6fa78830d84e317f4a485267498b3737
#
_cell.length_a   1.000
_cell.length_b   1.000
_cell.length_c   1.000
_cell.angle_alpha   90.00
_cell.angle_beta   90.00
_cell.angle_gamma   90.00
#
_symmetry.space_group_name_H-M   'P 1'
#
loop_
_entity.id
_entity.type
_entity.pdbx_description
1 polymer ?
#
loop_
_entity_poly.entity_id
_entity_poly.type
_entity_poly.pdbx_seq_one_letter_code
_entity_poly.pdbx_strand_id
1 'polypeptide(L)'
;DPFRHMNNGRYLTIMDLGRTDIMVRSGLLRAARRHKWTPIASAVVIRFRREMRLFQKFRLESRILWWDETRSVIEQVFVMDGGKHDGQVAAHALFLGGLYDRAIRKFVPIARLMEEVGASGESPPMPPQVAAYLATDAAMKEMLLRSASEGTSAKTPAAS
;
A
#
# COMPACT_ATOMS: atom_id res chain seq x y z
N ASP A 1 -17.38 -16.68 7.90
CA ASP A 1 -17.79 -16.74 6.49
C ASP A 1 -18.36 -18.15 6.21
N PRO A 2 -19.62 -18.28 5.74
CA PRO A 2 -20.25 -19.58 5.47
C PRO A 2 -19.55 -20.41 4.39
N PHE A 3 -18.71 -19.79 3.56
CA PHE A 3 -18.02 -20.42 2.45
C PHE A 3 -16.66 -21.05 2.80
N ARG A 4 -16.19 -20.95 4.06
CA ARG A 4 -14.93 -21.55 4.54
C ARG A 4 -13.69 -21.11 3.76
N HIS A 5 -13.71 -19.95 3.10
CA HIS A 5 -12.57 -19.36 2.41
C HIS A 5 -12.19 -18.01 2.99
N MET A 6 -10.98 -17.54 2.71
CA MET A 6 -10.51 -16.24 3.16
C MET A 6 -11.23 -15.14 2.37
N ASN A 7 -12.01 -14.29 3.05
CA ASN A 7 -12.64 -13.14 2.41
C ASN A 7 -11.62 -12.05 2.04
N ASN A 8 -11.99 -11.20 1.10
CA ASN A 8 -11.10 -10.16 0.55
C ASN A 8 -10.57 -9.18 1.62
N GLY A 9 -11.38 -8.86 2.63
CA GLY A 9 -10.97 -7.98 3.72
C GLY A 9 -9.85 -8.57 4.58
N ARG A 10 -9.80 -9.88 4.76
CA ARG A 10 -8.71 -10.55 5.49
C ARG A 10 -7.36 -10.45 4.78
N TYR A 11 -7.35 -10.51 3.45
CA TYR A 11 -6.10 -10.26 2.70
C TYR A 11 -5.52 -8.89 3.02
N LEU A 12 -6.35 -7.84 3.03
CA LEU A 12 -5.92 -6.49 3.38
C LEU A 12 -5.36 -6.41 4.80
N THR A 13 -6.05 -7.02 5.77
CA THR A 13 -5.59 -7.05 7.17
C THR A 13 -4.23 -7.74 7.31
N ILE A 14 -4.03 -8.87 6.64
CA ILE A 14 -2.75 -9.60 6.67
C ILE A 14 -1.65 -8.81 5.96
N MET A 15 -1.98 -8.12 4.87
CA MET A 15 -1.06 -7.21 4.18
C MET A 15 -0.62 -6.06 5.09
N ASP A 16 -1.50 -5.49 5.92
CA ASP A 16 -1.14 -4.47 6.91
C ASP A 16 -0.11 -5.01 7.93
N LEU A 17 -0.30 -6.24 8.39
CA LEU A 17 0.67 -6.91 9.27
C LEU A 17 2.01 -7.10 8.57
N GLY A 18 2.02 -7.50 7.30
CA GLY A 18 3.26 -7.64 6.51
C GLY A 18 4.01 -6.33 6.33
N ARG A 19 3.30 -5.22 6.09
CA ARG A 19 3.92 -3.88 6.02
C ARG A 19 4.44 -3.42 7.38
N THR A 20 3.71 -3.71 8.44
CA THR A 20 4.16 -3.45 9.82
C THR A 20 5.42 -4.22 10.14
N ASP A 21 5.54 -5.49 9.72
CA ASP A 21 6.73 -6.30 9.90
C ASP A 21 7.96 -5.70 9.18
N ILE A 22 7.80 -5.19 7.95
CA ILE A 22 8.86 -4.43 7.26
C ILE A 22 9.31 -3.24 8.11
N MET A 23 8.38 -2.44 8.64
CA MET A 23 8.69 -1.28 9.46
C MET A 23 9.39 -1.66 10.77
N VAL A 24 9.03 -2.78 11.38
CA VAL A 24 9.68 -3.31 12.59
C VAL A 24 11.12 -3.72 12.28
N ARG A 25 11.31 -4.57 11.29
CA ARG A 25 12.63 -5.13 10.92
C ARG A 25 13.60 -4.07 10.42
N SER A 26 13.13 -3.07 9.68
CA SER A 26 13.96 -1.95 9.22
C SER A 26 14.27 -0.93 10.31
N GLY A 27 13.60 -0.98 11.46
CA GLY A 27 13.71 0.07 12.50
C GLY A 27 12.83 1.30 12.23
N LEU A 28 12.15 1.36 11.09
CA LEU A 28 11.33 2.50 10.68
C LEU A 28 10.14 2.74 11.63
N LEU A 29 9.61 1.68 12.24
CA LEU A 29 8.53 1.83 13.24
C LEU A 29 9.00 2.63 14.46
N ARG A 30 10.26 2.45 14.90
CA ARG A 30 10.86 3.22 16.01
C ARG A 30 11.01 4.69 15.63
N ALA A 31 11.50 4.98 14.43
CA ALA A 31 11.61 6.33 13.90
C ALA A 31 10.23 6.99 13.77
N ALA A 32 9.26 6.30 13.19
CA ALA A 32 7.89 6.78 13.03
C ALA A 32 7.25 7.15 14.38
N ARG A 33 7.43 6.32 15.41
CA ARG A 33 6.96 6.65 16.77
C ARG A 33 7.67 7.86 17.38
N ARG A 34 8.99 7.96 17.24
CA ARG A 34 9.80 9.08 17.74
C ARG A 34 9.36 10.41 17.14
N HIS A 35 9.14 10.43 15.83
CA HIS A 35 8.78 11.63 15.08
C HIS A 35 7.28 11.85 14.94
N LYS A 36 6.44 10.97 15.49
CA LYS A 36 4.96 11.00 15.35
C LYS A 36 4.49 10.92 13.90
N TRP A 37 5.22 10.22 13.06
CA TRP A 37 4.82 9.95 11.68
C TRP A 37 3.77 8.85 11.62
N THR A 38 2.82 8.99 10.72
CA THR A 38 1.71 8.05 10.55
C THR A 38 1.81 7.39 9.18
N PRO A 39 1.79 6.04 9.10
CA PRO A 39 1.66 5.36 7.82
C PRO A 39 0.33 5.71 7.16
N ILE A 40 0.38 6.09 5.89
CA ILE A 40 -0.80 6.38 5.07
C ILE A 40 -0.82 5.45 3.88
N ALA A 41 -1.93 4.71 3.75
CA ALA A 41 -2.27 3.97 2.54
C ALA A 41 -2.97 4.92 1.58
N SER A 42 -2.39 5.16 0.41
CA SER A 42 -3.01 6.00 -0.62
C SER A 42 -3.91 5.19 -1.54
N ALA A 43 -3.43 4.04 -1.97
CA ALA A 43 -4.16 3.14 -2.86
C ALA A 43 -3.63 1.71 -2.73
N VAL A 44 -4.46 0.75 -3.14
CA VAL A 44 -4.08 -0.65 -3.26
C VAL A 44 -4.77 -1.28 -4.47
N VAL A 45 -4.06 -2.09 -5.22
CA VAL A 45 -4.61 -2.96 -6.24
C VAL A 45 -4.27 -4.40 -5.91
N ILE A 46 -5.27 -5.28 -5.96
CA ILE A 46 -5.12 -6.70 -5.63
C ILE A 46 -5.66 -7.54 -6.78
N ARG A 47 -4.91 -8.56 -7.16
CA ARG A 47 -5.36 -9.60 -8.05
C ARG A 47 -5.46 -10.92 -7.30
N PHE A 48 -6.66 -11.41 -7.10
CA PHE A 48 -6.93 -12.73 -6.55
C PHE A 48 -6.82 -13.77 -7.66
N ARG A 49 -6.09 -14.84 -7.42
CA ARG A 49 -5.87 -15.92 -8.38
C ARG A 49 -6.41 -17.27 -7.92
N ARG A 50 -6.32 -17.53 -6.62
CA ARG A 50 -6.77 -18.78 -6.01
C ARG A 50 -7.41 -18.51 -4.67
N GLU A 51 -8.42 -19.26 -4.39
CA GLU A 51 -9.07 -19.30 -3.09
C GLU A 51 -8.13 -19.90 -2.05
N MET A 52 -7.98 -19.26 -0.90
CA MET A 52 -7.33 -19.83 0.28
C MET A 52 -8.40 -20.32 1.25
N ARG A 53 -8.34 -21.60 1.59
CA ARG A 53 -9.30 -22.26 2.46
C ARG A 53 -8.90 -22.13 3.93
N LEU A 54 -9.85 -22.44 4.79
CA LEU A 54 -9.62 -22.51 6.23
C LEU A 54 -8.46 -23.48 6.52
N PHE A 55 -7.52 -23.04 7.38
CA PHE A 55 -6.29 -23.78 7.74
C PHE A 55 -5.26 -23.96 6.60
N GLN A 56 -5.49 -23.37 5.43
CA GLN A 56 -4.46 -23.36 4.40
C GLN A 56 -3.26 -22.52 4.88
N LYS A 57 -2.08 -23.14 4.94
CA LYS A 57 -0.82 -22.44 5.21
C LYS A 57 -0.43 -21.58 4.02
N PHE A 58 0.17 -20.44 4.28
CA PHE A 58 0.70 -19.54 3.27
C PHE A 58 1.87 -18.72 3.81
N ARG A 59 2.66 -18.19 2.90
CA ARG A 59 3.66 -17.15 3.17
C ARG A 59 3.20 -15.84 2.56
N LEU A 60 3.40 -14.74 3.28
CA LEU A 60 3.26 -13.38 2.73
C LEU A 60 4.66 -12.85 2.44
N GLU A 61 4.97 -12.70 1.17
CA GLU A 61 6.22 -12.11 0.71
C GLU A 61 5.97 -10.62 0.42
N SER A 62 6.77 -9.75 1.02
CA SER A 62 6.62 -8.29 0.88
C SER A 62 7.96 -7.68 0.51
N ARG A 63 7.97 -6.84 -0.54
CA ARG A 63 9.16 -6.11 -0.96
C ARG A 63 8.82 -4.73 -1.51
N ILE A 64 9.74 -3.78 -1.34
CA ILE A 64 9.62 -2.46 -1.96
C ILE A 64 10.07 -2.59 -3.41
N LEU A 65 9.20 -2.25 -4.36
CA LEU A 65 9.50 -2.30 -5.79
C LEU A 65 10.08 -1.00 -6.32
N TRP A 66 9.58 0.12 -5.80
CA TRP A 66 9.92 1.45 -6.30
C TRP A 66 9.52 2.52 -5.29
N TRP A 67 10.15 3.69 -5.37
CA TRP A 67 9.75 4.88 -4.63
C TRP A 67 10.08 6.16 -5.40
N ASP A 68 9.29 7.23 -5.14
CA ASP A 68 9.60 8.60 -5.51
C ASP A 68 10.11 9.40 -4.29
N GLU A 69 9.98 10.70 -4.33
CA GLU A 69 10.42 11.58 -3.25
C GLU A 69 9.73 11.26 -1.90
N THR A 70 8.43 10.89 -1.91
CA THR A 70 7.62 10.76 -0.69
C THR A 70 6.79 9.49 -0.60
N ARG A 71 6.67 8.73 -1.70
CA ARG A 71 5.81 7.55 -1.77
C ARG A 71 6.60 6.32 -2.19
N SER A 72 6.16 5.17 -1.72
CA SER A 72 6.71 3.89 -2.12
C SER A 72 5.62 2.96 -2.63
N VAL A 73 5.99 2.08 -3.57
CA VAL A 73 5.17 0.97 -4.00
C VAL A 73 5.73 -0.32 -3.41
N ILE A 74 4.92 -0.97 -2.59
CA ILE A 74 5.24 -2.25 -1.95
C ILE A 74 4.46 -3.34 -2.66
N GLU A 75 5.16 -4.36 -3.14
CA GLU A 75 4.55 -5.59 -3.63
C GLU A 75 4.32 -6.55 -2.47
N GLN A 76 3.16 -7.18 -2.45
CA GLN A 76 2.81 -8.21 -1.48
C GLN A 76 2.21 -9.42 -2.19
N VAL A 77 2.80 -10.59 -1.98
CA VAL A 77 2.42 -11.82 -2.65
C VAL A 77 2.05 -12.88 -1.62
N PHE A 78 0.84 -13.41 -1.71
CA PHE A 78 0.44 -14.58 -0.94
C PHE A 78 0.83 -15.84 -1.72
N VAL A 79 1.72 -16.62 -1.16
CA VAL A 79 2.19 -17.89 -1.73
C VAL A 79 1.67 -19.03 -0.85
N MET A 80 0.99 -19.98 -1.45
CA MET A 80 0.49 -21.15 -0.74
C MET A 80 1.66 -22.00 -0.24
N ASP A 81 1.55 -22.50 1.00
CA ASP A 81 2.56 -23.32 1.65
C ASP A 81 1.97 -24.68 1.96
N GLY A 82 2.54 -25.71 1.34
CA GLY A 82 2.11 -27.10 1.46
C GLY A 82 0.84 -27.49 0.69
N GLY A 83 0.64 -28.80 0.55
CA GLY A 83 -0.50 -29.39 -0.13
C GLY A 83 -0.39 -29.36 -1.66
N LYS A 84 -1.53 -29.58 -2.33
CA LYS A 84 -1.61 -29.67 -3.81
C LYS A 84 -1.16 -28.40 -4.56
N HIS A 85 -1.22 -27.25 -3.89
CA HIS A 85 -0.96 -25.95 -4.49
C HIS A 85 0.28 -25.27 -3.91
N ASP A 86 1.18 -26.05 -3.32
CA ASP A 86 2.42 -25.54 -2.77
C ASP A 86 3.20 -24.66 -3.77
N GLY A 87 3.72 -23.54 -3.30
CA GLY A 87 4.46 -22.56 -4.12
C GLY A 87 3.60 -21.72 -5.09
N GLN A 88 2.30 -21.97 -5.19
CA GLN A 88 1.44 -21.21 -6.11
C GLN A 88 0.97 -19.88 -5.48
N VAL A 89 0.90 -18.86 -6.32
CA VAL A 89 0.40 -17.54 -5.91
C VAL A 89 -1.12 -17.56 -5.75
N ALA A 90 -1.59 -17.25 -4.55
CA ALA A 90 -3.02 -17.10 -4.25
C ALA A 90 -3.51 -15.68 -4.53
N ALA A 91 -2.75 -14.67 -4.12
CA ALA A 91 -3.04 -13.27 -4.40
C ALA A 91 -1.75 -12.47 -4.59
N HIS A 92 -1.83 -11.42 -5.39
CA HIS A 92 -0.75 -10.48 -5.66
C HIS A 92 -1.27 -9.06 -5.56
N ALA A 93 -0.57 -8.20 -4.83
CA ALA A 93 -0.98 -6.82 -4.63
C ALA A 93 0.17 -5.84 -4.81
N LEU A 94 -0.18 -4.63 -5.25
CA LEU A 94 0.65 -3.45 -5.19
C LEU A 94 -0.01 -2.44 -4.24
N PHE A 95 0.75 -1.97 -3.27
CA PHE A 95 0.34 -1.00 -2.28
C PHE A 95 1.12 0.29 -2.50
N LEU A 96 0.41 1.42 -2.63
CA LEU A 96 0.98 2.75 -2.70
C LEU A 96 0.78 3.47 -1.37
N GLY A 97 1.84 3.98 -0.79
CA GLY A 97 1.76 4.70 0.47
C GLY A 97 3.06 5.39 0.86
N GLY A 98 3.04 6.02 2.01
CA GLY A 98 4.18 6.72 2.59
C GLY A 98 3.97 6.99 4.07
N LEU A 99 4.89 7.72 4.69
CA LEU A 99 4.72 8.24 6.04
C LEU A 99 4.33 9.72 6.01
N TYR A 100 3.39 10.09 6.85
CA TYR A 100 2.86 11.44 6.94
C TYR A 100 3.20 12.06 8.29
N ASP A 101 3.82 13.23 8.25
CA ASP A 101 4.11 14.03 9.43
C ASP A 101 2.93 14.96 9.71
N ARG A 102 2.23 14.67 10.81
CA ARG A 102 1.03 15.45 11.21
C ARG A 102 1.37 16.83 11.72
N ALA A 103 2.59 17.05 12.23
CA ALA A 103 2.99 18.35 12.77
C ALA A 103 3.16 19.39 11.67
N ILE A 104 3.83 18.99 10.57
CA ILE A 104 4.04 19.87 9.40
C ILE A 104 3.04 19.66 8.27
N ARG A 105 2.13 18.68 8.43
CA ARG A 105 1.07 18.31 7.48
C ARG A 105 1.59 17.98 6.07
N LYS A 106 2.69 17.23 6.00
CA LYS A 106 3.33 16.81 4.74
C LYS A 106 3.74 15.34 4.81
N PHE A 107 3.90 14.74 3.65
CA PHE A 107 4.56 13.44 3.56
C PHE A 107 6.05 13.57 3.87
N VAL A 108 6.59 12.59 4.56
CA VAL A 108 8.00 12.51 4.92
C VAL A 108 8.80 12.08 3.69
N PRO A 109 9.86 12.80 3.32
CA PRO A 109 10.72 12.40 2.21
C PRO A 109 11.35 11.02 2.45
N ILE A 110 11.40 10.18 1.43
CA ILE A 110 11.99 8.83 1.51
C ILE A 110 13.47 8.90 1.91
N ALA A 111 14.21 9.90 1.44
CA ALA A 111 15.59 10.11 1.84
C ALA A 111 15.75 10.21 3.37
N ARG A 112 14.83 10.94 4.03
CA ARG A 112 14.83 11.04 5.50
C ARG A 112 14.48 9.72 6.18
N LEU A 113 13.59 8.93 5.57
CA LEU A 113 13.27 7.59 6.09
C LEU A 113 14.49 6.66 6.01
N MET A 114 15.25 6.76 4.92
CA MET A 114 16.48 6.00 4.75
C MET A 114 17.56 6.40 5.76
N GLU A 115 17.76 7.68 6.00
CA GLU A 115 18.68 8.18 7.04
C GLU A 115 18.35 7.59 8.42
N GLU A 116 17.08 7.58 8.80
CA GLU A 116 16.62 7.06 10.10
C GLU A 116 16.88 5.55 10.29
N VAL A 117 16.92 4.79 9.20
CA VAL A 117 17.20 3.35 9.25
C VAL A 117 18.63 2.99 8.87
N GLY A 118 19.47 4.00 8.63
CA GLY A 118 20.87 3.79 8.22
C GLY A 118 21.01 3.14 6.84
N ALA A 119 20.02 3.33 5.97
CA ALA A 119 20.04 2.85 4.61
C ALA A 119 20.41 3.97 3.63
N SER A 120 20.91 3.58 2.48
CA SER A 120 21.19 4.48 1.36
C SER A 120 20.84 3.77 0.05
N GLY A 121 20.60 4.53 -0.99
CA GLY A 121 20.37 3.99 -2.32
C GLY A 121 19.35 4.80 -3.12
N GLU A 122 19.35 4.53 -4.40
CA GLU A 122 18.38 5.07 -5.34
C GLU A 122 17.21 4.10 -5.51
N SER A 123 16.06 4.64 -5.92
CA SER A 123 14.92 3.80 -6.29
C SER A 123 15.31 2.85 -7.42
N PRO A 124 14.91 1.57 -7.35
CA PRO A 124 15.02 0.69 -8.48
C PRO A 124 14.35 1.29 -9.73
N PRO A 125 14.77 0.89 -10.95
CA PRO A 125 14.06 1.26 -12.17
C PRO A 125 12.57 0.90 -12.03
N MET A 126 11.70 1.82 -12.46
CA MET A 126 10.25 1.64 -12.33
C MET A 126 9.77 0.45 -13.18
N PRO A 127 9.21 -0.62 -12.58
CA PRO A 127 8.65 -1.73 -13.34
C PRO A 127 7.37 -1.31 -14.10
N PRO A 128 7.06 -1.91 -15.26
CA PRO A 128 5.88 -1.56 -16.06
C PRO A 128 4.56 -1.63 -15.30
N GLN A 129 4.39 -2.62 -14.41
CA GLN A 129 3.19 -2.76 -13.59
C GLN A 129 3.04 -1.62 -12.56
N VAL A 130 4.15 -1.06 -12.06
CA VAL A 130 4.14 0.10 -11.17
C VAL A 130 3.74 1.35 -11.96
N ALA A 131 4.29 1.55 -13.15
CA ALA A 131 3.92 2.67 -14.02
C ALA A 131 2.42 2.67 -14.35
N ALA A 132 1.86 1.52 -14.76
CA ALA A 132 0.43 1.35 -15.04
C ALA A 132 -0.44 1.63 -13.79
N TYR A 133 -0.01 1.14 -12.63
CA TYR A 133 -0.69 1.37 -11.37
C TYR A 133 -0.73 2.86 -10.98
N LEU A 134 0.40 3.56 -11.09
CA LEU A 134 0.48 4.99 -10.78
C LEU A 134 -0.36 5.83 -11.75
N ALA A 135 -0.41 5.46 -13.03
CA ALA A 135 -1.27 6.12 -14.01
C ALA A 135 -2.77 5.96 -13.65
N THR A 136 -3.17 4.77 -13.19
CA THR A 136 -4.54 4.52 -12.72
C THR A 136 -4.86 5.34 -11.46
N ASP A 137 -3.96 5.39 -10.48
CA ASP A 137 -4.13 6.20 -9.26
C ASP A 137 -4.26 7.70 -9.61
N ALA A 138 -3.47 8.19 -10.54
CA ALA A 138 -3.54 9.58 -11.01
C ALA A 138 -4.89 9.90 -11.66
N ALA A 139 -5.38 9.03 -12.55
CA ALA A 139 -6.68 9.19 -13.19
C ALA A 139 -7.84 9.19 -12.19
N MET A 140 -7.78 8.32 -11.17
CA MET A 140 -8.78 8.29 -10.09
C MET A 140 -8.78 9.58 -9.27
N LYS A 141 -7.62 10.13 -8.94
CA LYS A 141 -7.49 11.42 -8.24
C LYS A 141 -8.09 12.57 -9.04
N GLU A 142 -7.80 12.62 -10.33
CA GLU A 142 -8.34 13.65 -11.22
C GLU A 142 -9.88 13.59 -11.28
N MET A 143 -10.44 12.40 -11.39
CA MET A 143 -11.89 12.19 -11.36
C MET A 143 -12.51 12.71 -10.05
N LEU A 144 -11.91 12.43 -8.90
CA LEU A 144 -12.40 12.89 -7.59
C LEU A 144 -12.33 14.41 -7.46
N LEU A 145 -11.29 15.06 -7.98
CA LEU A 145 -11.15 16.52 -7.96
C LEU A 145 -12.22 17.19 -8.84
N ARG A 146 -12.51 16.66 -10.00
CA ARG A 146 -13.60 17.16 -10.88
C ARG A 146 -14.96 17.06 -10.20
N SER A 147 -15.30 15.90 -9.63
CA SER A 147 -16.57 15.70 -8.91
C SER A 147 -16.73 16.67 -7.73
N ALA A 148 -15.64 16.97 -7.00
CA ALA A 148 -15.66 17.91 -5.90
C ALA A 148 -15.92 19.35 -6.36
N SER A 149 -15.34 19.78 -7.52
CA SER A 149 -15.56 21.12 -8.07
C SER A 149 -16.98 21.31 -8.60
N GLU A 150 -17.56 20.30 -9.23
CA GLU A 150 -18.94 20.33 -9.74
C GLU A 150 -19.97 20.38 -8.60
N GLY A 151 -19.76 19.59 -7.52
CA GLY A 151 -20.62 19.58 -6.34
C GLY A 151 -20.61 20.91 -5.56
N THR A 152 -19.53 21.68 -5.64
CA THR A 152 -19.44 23.00 -5.00
C THR A 152 -20.16 24.06 -5.81
N SER A 153 -20.14 23.97 -7.15
CA SER A 153 -20.85 24.91 -8.04
C SER A 153 -22.37 24.81 -7.94
N ALA A 154 -22.91 23.62 -7.62
CA ALA A 154 -24.34 23.40 -7.49
C ALA A 154 -24.97 23.91 -6.17
N LYS A 155 -24.14 24.36 -5.20
CA LYS A 155 -24.60 24.82 -3.86
C LYS A 155 -24.62 26.33 -3.68
N THR A 156 -24.44 27.16 -4.70
CA THR A 156 -24.60 28.62 -4.57
C THR A 156 -26.09 28.94 -4.74
N PRO A 157 -26.85 29.33 -3.66
CA PRO A 157 -28.21 29.81 -3.80
C PRO A 157 -28.16 31.16 -4.51
N ALA A 158 -29.02 31.31 -5.52
CA ALA A 158 -29.30 32.63 -6.09
C ALA A 158 -29.78 33.54 -4.95
N ALA A 159 -29.00 34.58 -4.68
CA ALA A 159 -29.41 35.66 -3.79
C ALA A 159 -30.57 36.40 -4.47
N SER A 160 -31.74 36.33 -3.86
CA SER A 160 -32.89 37.18 -4.18
C SER A 160 -32.93 38.34 -3.22
#